data_f7ad1b7f0da45e05b59c227c16cae341
#
_entry.id   f7ad1b7f0da45e05b59c227c16cae341
#
_cell.length_a   1.000
_cell.length_b   1.000
_cell.length_c   1.000
_cell.angle_alpha   90.00
_cell.angle_beta   90.00
_cell.angle_gamma   90.00
#
_symmetry.space_group_name_H-M   'P 1'
#
loop_
_entity.id
_entity.type
_entity.pdbx_description
1 polymer ?
#
loop_
_entity_poly.entity_id
_entity_poly.type
_entity_poly.pdbx_seq_one_letter_code
_entity_poly.pdbx_strand_id
1 'polypeptide(L)'
;MRKKNLHIIVALLLSLVSYSLSAQVALKNNAFEAGEKLTYDLYYKYGILNMKGGEATLNTDVATYDGKDAYKMTLHASTRGLIGNIFTVDDTLTSYMDRNLVPQLFIKGATEGGDYTRERHIYTYKDGNTSIRTIRYRNGEFKFDENITSNRCTYDMISVLAFARTLDYSKMQRGDNTQVQFITGKRLVNMYIRYIGTSKLKVNNGNTYEAVELSLMILDKAFVDQEEAMRVWITNDENKLPLQIYTKLKIGEMRSVLKSKSGNKHPMN
;
A
#
# COMPACT_ATOMS: atom_id res chain seq x y z
N MET A 1 -53.94 27.15 15.84
CA MET A 1 -52.49 27.40 15.63
C MET A 1 -51.54 26.23 15.94
N ARG A 2 -52.00 25.10 16.48
CA ARG A 2 -51.10 23.95 16.89
C ARG A 2 -50.75 22.96 15.76
N LYS A 3 -51.47 22.88 14.65
CA LYS A 3 -51.24 21.92 13.56
C LYS A 3 -50.16 22.34 12.55
N LYS A 4 -49.94 23.65 12.34
CA LYS A 4 -48.92 24.13 11.38
C LYS A 4 -47.48 23.93 11.85
N ASN A 5 -47.20 23.90 13.17
CA ASN A 5 -45.85 23.74 13.71
C ASN A 5 -45.38 22.29 13.66
N LEU A 6 -46.30 21.31 13.61
CA LEU A 6 -45.96 19.89 13.55
C LEU A 6 -45.37 19.47 12.19
N HIS A 7 -45.89 20.09 11.09
CA HIS A 7 -45.37 19.79 9.75
C HIS A 7 -44.01 20.41 9.48
N ILE A 8 -43.67 21.53 10.12
CA ILE A 8 -42.34 22.16 10.03
C ILE A 8 -41.28 21.32 10.79
N ILE A 9 -41.62 20.77 11.92
CA ILE A 9 -40.73 19.92 12.72
C ILE A 9 -40.48 18.57 12.00
N VAL A 10 -41.49 17.99 11.36
CA VAL A 10 -41.35 16.76 10.56
C VAL A 10 -40.52 17.01 9.29
N ALA A 11 -40.66 18.16 8.63
CA ALA A 11 -39.83 18.52 7.49
C ALA A 11 -38.38 18.81 7.89
N LEU A 12 -38.10 19.36 9.08
CA LEU A 12 -36.75 19.57 9.59
C LEU A 12 -36.06 18.25 10.02
N LEU A 13 -36.83 17.25 10.47
CA LEU A 13 -36.29 15.91 10.83
C LEU A 13 -36.03 15.04 9.62
N LEU A 14 -36.68 15.28 8.48
CA LEU A 14 -36.44 14.57 7.22
C LEU A 14 -35.24 15.11 6.42
N SER A 15 -34.72 16.30 6.74
CA SER A 15 -33.53 16.86 6.10
C SER A 15 -32.19 16.42 6.74
N LEU A 16 -32.23 15.55 7.77
CA LEU A 16 -31.04 15.08 8.50
C LEU A 16 -30.54 13.72 8.07
N VAL A 17 -31.00 13.17 6.97
CA VAL A 17 -30.54 11.84 6.54
C VAL A 17 -30.17 11.87 5.08
N SER A 18 -28.93 12.08 4.77
CA SER A 18 -28.19 11.43 3.68
C SER A 18 -26.75 11.90 3.64
N TYR A 19 -26.02 11.77 4.73
CA TYR A 19 -24.58 11.57 4.56
C TYR A 19 -24.41 10.11 4.17
N SER A 20 -24.41 9.85 2.86
CA SER A 20 -23.87 8.61 2.34
C SER A 20 -22.42 8.55 2.78
N LEU A 21 -22.13 7.78 3.83
CA LEU A 21 -20.77 7.38 4.16
C LEU A 21 -20.26 6.59 2.96
N SER A 22 -19.60 7.29 2.04
CA SER A 22 -18.91 6.65 0.93
C SER A 22 -17.82 5.76 1.56
N ALA A 23 -17.84 4.47 1.27
CA ALA A 23 -16.74 3.57 1.64
C ALA A 23 -15.44 3.99 0.93
N GLN A 24 -15.51 4.93 -0.01
CA GLN A 24 -14.40 5.49 -0.75
C GLN A 24 -14.03 6.85 -0.18
N VAL A 25 -12.82 6.95 0.35
CA VAL A 25 -12.20 8.24 0.63
C VAL A 25 -11.47 8.66 -0.63
N ALA A 26 -12.01 9.62 -1.38
CA ALA A 26 -11.31 10.24 -2.49
C ALA A 26 -10.08 10.97 -1.96
N LEU A 27 -8.90 10.55 -2.37
CA LEU A 27 -7.61 11.12 -1.96
C LEU A 27 -7.10 12.05 -3.04
N LYS A 28 -6.59 13.20 -2.64
CA LYS A 28 -5.88 14.09 -3.57
C LYS A 28 -4.42 13.63 -3.67
N ASN A 29 -4.03 13.14 -4.84
CA ASN A 29 -2.63 12.81 -5.10
C ASN A 29 -1.79 14.08 -5.32
N ASN A 30 -1.00 14.44 -4.34
CA ASN A 30 0.00 15.51 -4.45
C ASN A 30 1.45 14.98 -4.48
N ALA A 31 1.68 13.69 -4.24
CA ALA A 31 3.00 13.15 -3.95
C ALA A 31 3.73 12.56 -5.16
N PHE A 32 3.05 12.10 -6.19
CA PHE A 32 3.68 11.45 -7.34
C PHE A 32 2.90 11.71 -8.64
N GLU A 33 3.56 11.43 -9.75
CA GLU A 33 2.95 11.49 -11.09
C GLU A 33 3.39 10.30 -11.95
N ALA A 34 2.80 10.16 -13.11
CA ALA A 34 3.22 9.17 -14.09
C ALA A 34 4.63 9.46 -14.60
N GLY A 35 5.42 8.41 -14.78
CA GLY A 35 6.83 8.48 -15.13
C GLY A 35 7.75 8.35 -13.91
N GLU A 36 7.21 8.33 -12.67
CA GLU A 36 8.03 8.07 -11.49
C GLU A 36 8.56 6.63 -11.52
N LYS A 37 9.90 6.50 -11.36
CA LYS A 37 10.59 5.23 -11.24
C LYS A 37 11.55 5.25 -10.06
N LEU A 38 11.36 4.30 -9.15
CA LEU A 38 12.18 4.12 -7.95
C LEU A 38 12.83 2.74 -8.01
N THR A 39 14.15 2.68 -7.85
CA THR A 39 14.90 1.41 -7.83
C THR A 39 15.54 1.21 -6.47
N TYR A 40 15.47 0.01 -5.95
CA TYR A 40 15.93 -0.37 -4.62
C TYR A 40 16.91 -1.52 -4.69
N ASP A 41 17.93 -1.47 -3.84
CA ASP A 41 18.72 -2.65 -3.48
C ASP A 41 18.00 -3.43 -2.38
N LEU A 42 17.90 -4.73 -2.53
CA LEU A 42 17.32 -5.64 -1.55
C LEU A 42 18.44 -6.33 -0.77
N TYR A 43 18.36 -6.22 0.55
CA TYR A 43 19.29 -6.88 1.48
C TYR A 43 18.53 -7.90 2.31
N TYR A 44 19.13 -9.06 2.47
CA TYR A 44 18.66 -10.09 3.38
C TYR A 44 19.66 -10.24 4.53
N LYS A 45 19.16 -10.27 5.76
CA LYS A 45 19.92 -10.44 6.96
C LYS A 45 19.44 -11.67 7.72
N TYR A 46 20.38 -12.57 8.04
CA TYR A 46 20.15 -13.73 8.88
C TYR A 46 21.34 -13.94 9.79
N GLY A 47 21.13 -13.80 11.11
CA GLY A 47 22.22 -13.81 12.07
C GLY A 47 23.25 -12.71 11.76
N ILE A 48 24.51 -13.11 11.57
CA ILE A 48 25.61 -12.20 11.21
C ILE A 48 25.73 -11.92 9.71
N LEU A 49 25.02 -12.68 8.87
CA LEU A 49 25.04 -12.49 7.42
C LEU A 49 24.11 -11.35 7.04
N ASN A 50 24.66 -10.37 6.31
CA ASN A 50 23.91 -9.25 5.74
C ASN A 50 24.39 -9.06 4.31
N MET A 51 23.60 -9.53 3.34
CA MET A 51 24.02 -9.60 1.95
C MET A 51 22.99 -8.90 1.04
N LYS A 52 23.48 -8.22 0.00
CA LYS A 52 22.63 -7.79 -1.11
C LYS A 52 22.13 -9.03 -1.85
N GLY A 53 20.81 -9.24 -1.84
CA GLY A 53 20.14 -10.42 -2.39
C GLY A 53 19.40 -10.17 -3.69
N GLY A 54 19.18 -8.90 -4.07
CA GLY A 54 18.38 -8.60 -5.25
C GLY A 54 18.16 -7.11 -5.50
N GLU A 55 17.22 -6.84 -6.37
CA GLU A 55 16.76 -5.49 -6.70
C GLU A 55 15.24 -5.47 -6.80
N ALA A 56 14.64 -4.30 -6.53
CA ALA A 56 13.25 -4.03 -6.81
C ALA A 56 13.09 -2.69 -7.55
N THR A 57 12.06 -2.61 -8.39
CA THR A 57 11.72 -1.37 -9.11
C THR A 57 10.24 -1.10 -8.94
N LEU A 58 9.89 0.10 -8.51
CA LEU A 58 8.52 0.61 -8.46
C LEU A 58 8.35 1.66 -9.54
N ASN A 59 7.42 1.40 -10.48
CA ASN A 59 7.07 2.31 -11.56
C ASN A 59 5.64 2.82 -11.37
N THR A 60 5.41 4.08 -11.69
CA THR A 60 4.09 4.71 -11.73
C THR A 60 3.81 5.19 -13.13
N ASP A 61 2.77 4.66 -13.77
CA ASP A 61 2.37 4.95 -15.14
C ASP A 61 0.92 5.45 -15.20
N VAL A 62 0.53 6.07 -16.30
CA VAL A 62 -0.87 6.25 -16.68
C VAL A 62 -1.34 5.03 -17.47
N ALA A 63 -2.54 4.57 -17.20
CA ALA A 63 -3.19 3.48 -17.93
C ALA A 63 -4.68 3.76 -18.08
N THR A 64 -5.35 2.97 -18.89
CA THR A 64 -6.81 2.92 -18.96
C THR A 64 -7.27 1.62 -18.32
N TYR A 65 -8.21 1.71 -17.38
CA TYR A 65 -8.89 0.57 -16.81
C TYR A 65 -10.41 0.77 -16.89
N ASP A 66 -11.11 -0.19 -17.48
CA ASP A 66 -12.56 -0.12 -17.72
C ASP A 66 -12.99 1.20 -18.40
N GLY A 67 -12.24 1.61 -19.44
CA GLY A 67 -12.50 2.82 -20.23
C GLY A 67 -12.21 4.15 -19.51
N LYS A 68 -11.64 4.13 -18.31
CA LYS A 68 -11.31 5.31 -17.51
C LYS A 68 -9.81 5.43 -17.28
N ASP A 69 -9.37 6.66 -17.15
CA ASP A 69 -8.00 6.98 -16.76
C ASP A 69 -7.68 6.43 -15.37
N ALA A 70 -6.52 5.78 -15.25
CA ALA A 70 -6.04 5.19 -14.00
C ALA A 70 -4.54 5.43 -13.82
N TYR A 71 -4.09 5.46 -12.57
CA TYR A 71 -2.68 5.21 -12.24
C TYR A 71 -2.46 3.70 -12.24
N LYS A 72 -1.37 3.27 -12.88
CA LYS A 72 -0.85 1.91 -12.81
C LYS A 72 0.47 1.93 -12.07
N MET A 73 0.50 1.38 -10.87
CA MET A 73 1.72 1.29 -10.07
C MET A 73 2.19 -0.16 -10.05
N THR A 74 3.43 -0.41 -10.50
CA THR A 74 3.99 -1.76 -10.65
C THR A 74 5.28 -1.88 -9.86
N LEU A 75 5.31 -2.80 -8.90
CA LEU A 75 6.51 -3.26 -8.21
C LEU A 75 6.99 -4.56 -8.86
N HIS A 76 8.23 -4.58 -9.30
CA HIS A 76 8.93 -5.81 -9.69
C HIS A 76 10.10 -6.02 -8.74
N ALA A 77 10.21 -7.18 -8.13
CA ALA A 77 11.28 -7.55 -7.22
C ALA A 77 11.88 -8.89 -7.62
N SER A 78 13.21 -8.98 -7.69
CA SER A 78 13.90 -10.22 -8.03
C SER A 78 15.15 -10.42 -7.20
N THR A 79 15.38 -11.66 -6.78
CA THR A 79 16.65 -12.10 -6.18
C THR A 79 17.68 -12.40 -7.24
N ARG A 80 18.97 -12.18 -6.93
CA ARG A 80 20.11 -12.42 -7.82
C ARG A 80 21.31 -12.97 -7.05
N GLY A 81 22.29 -13.50 -7.79
CA GLY A 81 23.54 -14.00 -7.24
C GLY A 81 23.34 -15.18 -6.28
N LEU A 82 24.14 -15.26 -5.23
CA LEU A 82 24.13 -16.38 -4.27
C LEU A 82 22.76 -16.55 -3.59
N ILE A 83 22.09 -15.45 -3.24
CA ILE A 83 20.77 -15.51 -2.60
C ILE A 83 19.73 -16.07 -3.57
N GLY A 84 19.77 -15.69 -4.86
CA GLY A 84 18.88 -16.23 -5.89
C GLY A 84 19.02 -17.75 -6.07
N ASN A 85 20.20 -18.29 -5.86
CA ASN A 85 20.44 -19.74 -5.90
C ASN A 85 19.88 -20.47 -4.67
N ILE A 86 19.78 -19.79 -3.53
CA ILE A 86 19.23 -20.34 -2.28
C ILE A 86 17.70 -20.18 -2.24
N PHE A 87 17.22 -19.00 -2.63
CA PHE A 87 15.80 -18.66 -2.60
C PHE A 87 15.45 -17.73 -3.77
N THR A 88 14.77 -18.28 -4.75
CA THR A 88 14.33 -17.51 -5.93
C THR A 88 13.09 -16.70 -5.60
N VAL A 89 13.18 -15.39 -5.82
CA VAL A 89 12.05 -14.46 -5.85
C VAL A 89 12.04 -13.80 -7.22
N ASP A 90 10.89 -13.81 -7.87
CA ASP A 90 10.60 -13.04 -9.08
C ASP A 90 9.13 -12.64 -9.03
N ASP A 91 8.89 -11.49 -8.41
CA ASP A 91 7.57 -11.02 -8.05
C ASP A 91 7.22 -9.77 -8.83
N THR A 92 6.03 -9.77 -9.43
CA THR A 92 5.42 -8.57 -10.04
C THR A 92 4.07 -8.32 -9.38
N LEU A 93 3.94 -7.15 -8.75
CA LEU A 93 2.71 -6.68 -8.12
C LEU A 93 2.27 -5.41 -8.85
N THR A 94 1.03 -5.39 -9.33
CA THR A 94 0.48 -4.24 -10.07
C THR A 94 -0.86 -3.84 -9.47
N SER A 95 -1.01 -2.55 -9.15
CA SER A 95 -2.28 -1.96 -8.75
C SER A 95 -2.72 -0.91 -9.77
N TYR A 96 -3.99 -0.99 -10.18
CA TYR A 96 -4.69 0.05 -10.93
C TYR A 96 -5.57 0.81 -9.96
N MET A 97 -5.40 2.12 -9.91
CA MET A 97 -6.16 3.04 -9.06
C MET A 97 -6.76 4.14 -9.94
N ASP A 98 -7.98 4.57 -9.63
CA ASP A 98 -8.52 5.75 -10.29
C ASP A 98 -7.71 7.02 -9.95
N ARG A 99 -8.11 8.19 -10.47
CA ARG A 99 -7.43 9.47 -10.21
C ARG A 99 -7.51 9.92 -8.75
N ASN A 100 -8.43 9.35 -7.97
CA ASN A 100 -8.57 9.57 -6.54
C ASN A 100 -7.87 8.51 -5.69
N LEU A 101 -6.99 7.72 -6.30
CA LEU A 101 -6.22 6.61 -5.68
C LEU A 101 -7.10 5.51 -5.09
N VAL A 102 -8.32 5.37 -5.60
CA VAL A 102 -9.22 4.27 -5.21
C VAL A 102 -8.84 3.03 -6.01
N PRO A 103 -8.52 1.89 -5.35
CA PRO A 103 -8.12 0.65 -6.04
C PRO A 103 -9.22 0.14 -6.97
N GLN A 104 -8.85 -0.28 -8.17
CA GLN A 104 -9.76 -0.84 -9.17
C GLN A 104 -9.43 -2.30 -9.48
N LEU A 105 -8.13 -2.61 -9.59
CA LEU A 105 -7.62 -3.94 -9.87
C LEU A 105 -6.24 -4.10 -9.25
N PHE A 106 -6.01 -5.22 -8.57
CA PHE A 106 -4.69 -5.67 -8.18
C PHE A 106 -4.35 -7.00 -8.83
N ILE A 107 -3.12 -7.14 -9.29
CA ILE A 107 -2.58 -8.37 -9.89
C ILE A 107 -1.26 -8.69 -9.20
N LYS A 108 -1.13 -9.92 -8.71
CA LYS A 108 0.12 -10.51 -8.23
C LYS A 108 0.51 -11.66 -9.14
N GLY A 109 1.75 -11.66 -9.64
CA GLY A 109 2.46 -12.81 -10.17
C GLY A 109 3.74 -12.95 -9.36
N ALA A 110 3.89 -14.01 -8.58
CA ALA A 110 5.01 -14.15 -7.66
C ALA A 110 5.59 -15.56 -7.69
N THR A 111 6.92 -15.63 -7.82
CA THR A 111 7.68 -16.87 -7.68
C THR A 111 8.46 -16.83 -6.38
N GLU A 112 8.06 -17.65 -5.44
CA GLU A 112 8.64 -17.72 -4.10
C GLU A 112 9.10 -19.15 -3.80
N GLY A 113 10.40 -19.38 -3.76
CA GLY A 113 10.96 -20.70 -3.42
C GLY A 113 10.56 -21.85 -4.38
N GLY A 114 10.33 -21.53 -5.67
CA GLY A 114 9.92 -22.50 -6.69
C GLY A 114 8.41 -22.61 -6.94
N ASP A 115 7.58 -22.02 -6.08
CA ASP A 115 6.13 -21.96 -6.29
C ASP A 115 5.73 -20.65 -6.98
N TYR A 116 4.95 -20.75 -8.06
CA TYR A 116 4.38 -19.60 -8.75
C TYR A 116 2.93 -19.35 -8.32
N THR A 117 2.65 -18.17 -7.78
CA THR A 117 1.30 -17.74 -7.40
C THR A 117 0.83 -16.62 -8.33
N ARG A 118 -0.36 -16.78 -8.89
CA ARG A 118 -1.09 -15.73 -9.61
C ARG A 118 -2.36 -15.39 -8.85
N GLU A 119 -2.51 -14.10 -8.49
CA GLU A 119 -3.66 -13.61 -7.74
C GLU A 119 -4.21 -12.34 -8.37
N ARG A 120 -5.51 -12.14 -8.30
CA ARG A 120 -6.21 -10.93 -8.75
C ARG A 120 -7.24 -10.52 -7.72
N HIS A 121 -7.31 -9.21 -7.43
CA HIS A 121 -8.40 -8.59 -6.69
C HIS A 121 -9.10 -7.59 -7.60
N ILE A 122 -10.40 -7.78 -7.86
CA ILE A 122 -11.22 -6.92 -8.70
C ILE A 122 -12.18 -6.19 -7.78
N TYR A 123 -12.11 -4.88 -7.77
CA TYR A 123 -12.88 -4.04 -6.86
C TYR A 123 -14.15 -3.52 -7.53
N THR A 124 -15.26 -3.56 -6.82
CA THR A 124 -16.54 -2.98 -7.20
C THR A 124 -17.10 -2.18 -6.03
N TYR A 125 -17.61 -1.01 -6.32
CA TYR A 125 -18.08 -0.06 -5.32
C TYR A 125 -19.56 0.21 -5.54
N LYS A 126 -20.38 -0.09 -4.52
CA LYS A 126 -21.83 0.11 -4.58
C LYS A 126 -22.41 0.38 -3.19
N ASP A 127 -23.29 1.38 -3.10
CA ASP A 127 -24.05 1.70 -1.89
C ASP A 127 -23.18 1.85 -0.62
N GLY A 128 -22.03 2.51 -0.77
CA GLY A 128 -21.09 2.72 0.34
C GLY A 128 -20.26 1.48 0.73
N ASN A 129 -20.40 0.37 0.02
CA ASN A 129 -19.63 -0.85 0.26
C ASN A 129 -18.61 -1.10 -0.84
N THR A 130 -17.49 -1.74 -0.46
CA THR A 130 -16.49 -2.30 -1.36
C THR A 130 -16.70 -3.80 -1.47
N SER A 131 -16.94 -4.30 -2.68
CA SER A 131 -16.93 -5.75 -2.97
C SER A 131 -15.66 -6.08 -3.73
N ILE A 132 -14.93 -7.11 -3.29
CA ILE A 132 -13.64 -7.50 -3.84
C ILE A 132 -13.74 -8.97 -4.24
N ARG A 133 -13.75 -9.24 -5.56
CA ARG A 133 -13.61 -10.61 -6.07
C ARG A 133 -12.13 -10.96 -6.09
N THR A 134 -11.74 -11.96 -5.31
CA THR A 134 -10.37 -12.44 -5.20
C THR A 134 -10.23 -13.84 -5.81
N ILE A 135 -9.27 -13.99 -6.74
CA ILE A 135 -9.05 -15.22 -7.51
C ILE A 135 -7.58 -15.60 -7.36
N ARG A 136 -7.29 -16.86 -7.03
CA ARG A 136 -5.91 -17.34 -6.90
C ARG A 136 -5.69 -18.68 -7.62
N TYR A 137 -4.55 -18.73 -8.29
CA TYR A 137 -3.94 -19.96 -8.81
C TYR A 137 -2.55 -20.13 -8.19
N ARG A 138 -2.12 -21.37 -7.96
CA ARG A 138 -0.74 -21.70 -7.55
C ARG A 138 -0.24 -22.86 -8.39
N ASN A 139 0.90 -22.68 -9.07
CA ASN A 139 1.47 -23.66 -10.02
C ASN A 139 0.47 -24.11 -11.11
N GLY A 140 -0.36 -23.15 -11.59
CA GLY A 140 -1.41 -23.43 -12.57
C GLY A 140 -2.70 -24.00 -11.99
N GLU A 141 -2.70 -24.49 -10.76
CA GLU A 141 -3.90 -25.05 -10.12
C GLU A 141 -4.78 -23.95 -9.53
N PHE A 142 -6.08 -24.05 -9.76
CA PHE A 142 -7.08 -23.20 -9.15
C PHE A 142 -7.12 -23.41 -7.63
N LYS A 143 -7.12 -22.33 -6.86
CA LYS A 143 -7.19 -22.39 -5.39
C LYS A 143 -8.49 -21.82 -4.85
N PHE A 144 -8.93 -20.66 -5.33
CA PHE A 144 -10.22 -20.07 -4.95
C PHE A 144 -10.65 -18.94 -5.90
N ASP A 145 -11.96 -18.65 -5.88
CA ASP A 145 -12.62 -17.48 -6.46
C ASP A 145 -13.74 -17.08 -5.49
N GLU A 146 -13.53 -16.00 -4.74
CA GLU A 146 -14.43 -15.60 -3.65
C GLU A 146 -14.70 -14.08 -3.70
N ASN A 147 -15.89 -13.69 -3.23
CA ASN A 147 -16.27 -12.30 -3.05
C ASN A 147 -16.19 -11.95 -1.57
N ILE A 148 -15.47 -10.87 -1.27
CA ILE A 148 -15.26 -10.33 0.08
C ILE A 148 -15.85 -8.93 0.11
N THR A 149 -16.68 -8.63 1.11
CA THR A 149 -17.32 -7.33 1.25
C THR A 149 -16.76 -6.58 2.46
N SER A 150 -16.54 -5.29 2.29
CA SER A 150 -16.13 -4.36 3.34
C SER A 150 -16.97 -3.09 3.27
N ASN A 151 -17.30 -2.52 4.42
CA ASN A 151 -17.88 -1.18 4.56
C ASN A 151 -16.81 -0.09 4.72
N ARG A 152 -15.54 -0.41 4.48
CA ARG A 152 -14.39 0.49 4.56
C ARG A 152 -13.64 0.51 3.25
N CYS A 153 -12.92 1.61 2.99
CA CYS A 153 -11.93 1.64 1.93
C CYS A 153 -10.88 0.56 2.18
N THR A 154 -10.70 -0.35 1.22
CA THR A 154 -9.80 -1.50 1.33
C THR A 154 -8.75 -1.39 0.23
N TYR A 155 -7.49 -1.42 0.63
CA TYR A 155 -6.33 -1.31 -0.25
C TYR A 155 -5.73 -2.68 -0.55
N ASP A 156 -4.96 -2.77 -1.63
CA ASP A 156 -4.01 -3.85 -1.89
C ASP A 156 -2.60 -3.48 -1.41
N MET A 157 -1.63 -4.38 -1.59
CA MET A 157 -0.25 -4.21 -1.13
C MET A 157 0.48 -3.01 -1.77
N ILE A 158 0.04 -2.56 -2.96
CA ILE A 158 0.64 -1.44 -3.69
C ILE A 158 -0.14 -0.15 -3.44
N SER A 159 -1.47 -0.20 -3.50
CA SER A 159 -2.31 0.99 -3.29
C SER A 159 -2.21 1.53 -1.87
N VAL A 160 -1.90 0.70 -0.87
CA VAL A 160 -1.64 1.17 0.51
C VAL A 160 -0.39 2.06 0.57
N LEU A 161 0.61 1.81 -0.28
CA LEU A 161 1.79 2.68 -0.39
C LEU A 161 1.42 4.03 -0.99
N ALA A 162 0.60 4.05 -2.05
CA ALA A 162 0.08 5.29 -2.62
C ALA A 162 -0.72 6.08 -1.57
N PHE A 163 -1.59 5.41 -0.79
CA PHE A 163 -2.32 6.01 0.33
C PHE A 163 -1.37 6.64 1.36
N ALA A 164 -0.36 5.92 1.82
CA ALA A 164 0.58 6.42 2.82
C ALA A 164 1.29 7.71 2.36
N ARG A 165 1.57 7.85 1.05
CA ARG A 165 2.18 9.06 0.48
C ARG A 165 1.23 10.26 0.41
N THR A 166 -0.08 10.09 0.65
CA THR A 166 -1.05 11.22 0.70
C THR A 166 -1.22 11.80 2.09
N LEU A 167 -0.74 11.14 3.14
CA LEU A 167 -0.93 11.58 4.52
C LEU A 167 -0.12 12.84 4.83
N ASP A 168 -0.69 13.72 5.65
CA ASP A 168 -0.02 14.94 6.13
C ASP A 168 0.70 14.67 7.45
N TYR A 169 1.95 14.23 7.34
CA TYR A 169 2.78 13.91 8.51
C TYR A 169 3.23 15.14 9.30
N SER A 170 3.14 16.36 8.74
CA SER A 170 3.53 17.59 9.44
C SER A 170 2.64 17.91 10.65
N LYS A 171 1.44 17.36 10.67
CA LYS A 171 0.45 17.52 11.74
C LYS A 171 0.42 16.39 12.75
N MET A 172 1.22 15.34 12.52
CA MET A 172 1.22 14.15 13.37
C MET A 172 2.20 14.29 14.54
N GLN A 173 1.81 13.75 15.69
CA GLN A 173 2.65 13.58 16.86
C GLN A 173 3.11 12.14 16.97
N ARG A 174 4.25 11.93 17.63
CA ARG A 174 4.78 10.58 17.86
C ARG A 174 3.74 9.70 18.54
N GLY A 175 3.44 8.56 17.91
CA GLY A 175 2.44 7.60 18.37
C GLY A 175 1.08 7.73 17.69
N ASP A 176 0.83 8.80 16.91
CA ASP A 176 -0.40 8.93 16.14
C ASP A 176 -0.54 7.79 15.14
N ASN A 177 -1.78 7.28 15.03
CA ASN A 177 -2.09 6.13 14.20
C ASN A 177 -3.12 6.48 13.13
N THR A 178 -2.84 6.07 11.89
CA THR A 178 -3.82 6.06 10.80
C THR A 178 -4.26 4.63 10.54
N GLN A 179 -5.54 4.33 10.77
CA GLN A 179 -6.08 3.00 10.51
C GLN A 179 -6.28 2.79 9.01
N VAL A 180 -5.84 1.63 8.52
CA VAL A 180 -5.99 1.19 7.13
C VAL A 180 -6.49 -0.24 7.12
N GLN A 181 -7.36 -0.57 6.16
CA GLN A 181 -7.72 -1.95 5.87
C GLN A 181 -7.13 -2.35 4.52
N PHE A 182 -6.51 -3.51 4.46
CA PHE A 182 -6.05 -4.07 3.19
C PHE A 182 -6.49 -5.52 3.02
N ILE A 183 -6.46 -6.01 1.78
CA ILE A 183 -6.77 -7.39 1.44
C ILE A 183 -5.50 -8.16 1.08
N THR A 184 -5.38 -9.38 1.59
CA THR A 184 -4.37 -10.35 1.19
C THR A 184 -4.99 -11.73 1.06
N GLY A 185 -4.87 -12.33 -0.13
CA GLY A 185 -5.61 -13.53 -0.44
C GLY A 185 -7.11 -13.29 -0.32
N LYS A 186 -7.77 -14.03 0.56
CA LYS A 186 -9.19 -13.89 0.84
C LYS A 186 -9.48 -13.31 2.24
N ARG A 187 -8.54 -12.55 2.81
CA ARG A 187 -8.65 -12.01 4.17
C ARG A 187 -8.53 -10.50 4.15
N LEU A 188 -9.45 -9.84 4.84
CA LEU A 188 -9.33 -8.44 5.21
C LEU A 188 -8.46 -8.32 6.44
N VAL A 189 -7.45 -7.48 6.38
CA VAL A 189 -6.51 -7.25 7.47
C VAL A 189 -6.54 -5.77 7.85
N ASN A 190 -6.72 -5.49 9.14
CA ASN A 190 -6.58 -4.15 9.67
C ASN A 190 -5.12 -3.89 10.04
N MET A 191 -4.66 -2.69 9.70
CA MET A 191 -3.30 -2.23 9.95
C MET A 191 -3.33 -0.80 10.49
N TYR A 192 -2.37 -0.46 11.34
CA TYR A 192 -2.07 0.93 11.68
C TYR A 192 -0.77 1.38 11.02
N ILE A 193 -0.80 2.55 10.40
CA ILE A 193 0.38 3.33 10.05
C ILE A 193 0.63 4.27 11.22
N ARG A 194 1.67 3.98 12.01
CA ARG A 194 2.05 4.77 13.19
C ARG A 194 3.17 5.73 12.85
N TYR A 195 2.98 7.01 13.14
CA TYR A 195 4.04 7.99 13.03
C TYR A 195 5.03 7.85 14.20
N ILE A 196 6.32 7.69 13.89
CA ILE A 196 7.39 7.53 14.88
C ILE A 196 8.15 8.84 15.09
N GLY A 197 8.33 9.64 14.04
CA GLY A 197 9.07 10.88 14.08
C GLY A 197 9.82 11.14 12.78
N THR A 198 10.83 12.03 12.87
CA THR A 198 11.72 12.34 11.76
C THR A 198 13.17 12.00 12.11
N SER A 199 13.94 11.63 11.09
CA SER A 199 15.36 11.29 11.22
C SER A 199 16.10 11.57 9.92
N LYS A 200 17.44 11.65 9.99
CA LYS A 200 18.28 11.67 8.79
C LYS A 200 18.61 10.26 8.36
N LEU A 201 18.36 9.95 7.09
CA LEU A 201 18.64 8.63 6.51
C LEU A 201 19.54 8.74 5.29
N LYS A 202 20.70 8.07 5.33
CA LYS A 202 21.55 7.87 4.16
C LYS A 202 21.12 6.64 3.40
N VAL A 203 20.95 6.76 2.09
CA VAL A 203 20.54 5.68 1.18
C VAL A 203 21.60 5.36 0.13
N ASN A 204 21.36 4.35 -0.69
CA ASN A 204 22.37 3.79 -1.60
C ASN A 204 22.71 4.67 -2.82
N ASN A 205 21.95 5.74 -3.08
CA ASN A 205 22.33 6.75 -4.08
C ASN A 205 23.40 7.73 -3.57
N GLY A 206 23.90 7.54 -2.34
CA GLY A 206 24.89 8.37 -1.70
C GLY A 206 24.34 9.58 -0.94
N ASN A 207 23.07 9.94 -1.14
CA ASN A 207 22.44 11.10 -0.53
C ASN A 207 21.92 10.77 0.89
N THR A 208 21.82 11.83 1.70
CA THR A 208 21.16 11.81 3.01
C THR A 208 19.90 12.64 2.91
N TYR A 209 18.77 12.09 3.33
CA TYR A 209 17.47 12.74 3.30
C TYR A 209 16.94 12.97 4.71
N GLU A 210 16.20 14.06 4.90
CA GLU A 210 15.27 14.18 6.03
C GLU A 210 14.12 13.20 5.76
N ALA A 211 13.86 12.30 6.68
CA ALA A 211 12.90 11.21 6.52
C ALA A 211 11.87 11.21 7.64
N VAL A 212 10.63 10.93 7.28
CA VAL A 212 9.56 10.52 8.19
C VAL A 212 9.67 9.02 8.41
N GLU A 213 9.70 8.61 9.65
CA GLU A 213 9.74 7.20 10.07
C GLU A 213 8.34 6.73 10.48
N LEU A 214 7.90 5.63 9.89
CA LEU A 214 6.60 5.01 10.10
C LEU A 214 6.76 3.57 10.54
N SER A 215 5.92 3.13 11.47
CA SER A 215 5.78 1.72 11.85
C SER A 215 4.44 1.18 11.38
N LEU A 216 4.45 0.07 10.65
CA LEU A 216 3.26 -0.61 10.17
C LEU A 216 2.95 -1.78 11.10
N MET A 217 1.82 -1.69 11.80
CA MET A 217 1.37 -2.67 12.78
C MET A 217 0.15 -3.41 12.24
N ILE A 218 0.28 -4.72 12.04
CA ILE A 218 -0.83 -5.57 11.59
C ILE A 218 -1.64 -6.01 12.80
N LEU A 219 -2.96 -5.74 12.76
CA LEU A 219 -3.92 -6.12 13.78
C LEU A 219 -4.65 -7.41 13.38
N ASP A 220 -3.94 -8.48 13.17
CA ASP A 220 -4.56 -9.79 12.93
C ASP A 220 -4.43 -10.64 14.20
N LYS A 221 -5.56 -11.21 14.65
CA LYS A 221 -5.59 -12.14 15.79
C LYS A 221 -4.72 -13.39 15.61
N ALA A 222 -4.29 -13.67 14.37
CA ALA A 222 -3.35 -14.74 14.07
C ALA A 222 -1.89 -14.39 14.44
N PHE A 223 -1.60 -13.12 14.73
CA PHE A 223 -0.31 -12.66 15.24
C PHE A 223 -0.49 -12.33 16.71
N VAL A 224 -0.07 -13.23 17.59
CA VAL A 224 -0.25 -13.16 19.06
C VAL A 224 0.42 -11.92 19.67
N ASP A 225 1.44 -11.39 19.02
CA ASP A 225 2.10 -10.16 19.38
C ASP A 225 1.80 -9.09 18.33
N GLN A 226 1.22 -7.96 18.77
CA GLN A 226 1.04 -6.74 17.96
C GLN A 226 2.42 -6.15 17.61
N GLU A 227 3.30 -6.96 17.04
CA GLU A 227 4.62 -6.52 16.68
C GLU A 227 4.59 -5.72 15.38
N GLU A 228 5.48 -4.76 15.30
CA GLU A 228 5.82 -4.05 14.09
C GLU A 228 6.16 -5.03 12.96
N ALA A 229 5.26 -5.14 11.98
CA ALA A 229 5.47 -6.00 10.82
C ALA A 229 6.48 -5.37 9.85
N MET A 230 6.45 -4.05 9.76
CA MET A 230 7.29 -3.26 8.85
C MET A 230 7.66 -1.93 9.48
N ARG A 231 8.86 -1.42 9.11
CA ARG A 231 9.26 -0.03 9.35
C ARG A 231 9.59 0.62 8.01
N VAL A 232 9.07 1.80 7.79
CA VAL A 232 9.19 2.52 6.52
C VAL A 232 9.72 3.91 6.78
N TRP A 233 10.69 4.34 5.98
CA TRP A 233 11.18 5.70 5.93
C TRP A 233 10.81 6.30 4.58
N ILE A 234 10.16 7.45 4.59
CA ILE A 234 9.81 8.23 3.39
C ILE A 234 10.46 9.60 3.49
N THR A 235 10.70 10.28 2.37
CA THR A 235 11.21 11.65 2.40
C THR A 235 10.24 12.58 3.12
N ASN A 236 10.77 13.49 3.95
CA ASN A 236 9.99 14.53 4.62
C ASN A 236 9.82 15.75 3.71
N ASP A 237 9.27 15.52 2.51
CA ASP A 237 8.98 16.51 1.48
C ASP A 237 7.63 16.22 0.82
N GLU A 238 7.28 16.96 -0.22
CA GLU A 238 6.01 16.79 -0.94
C GLU A 238 5.96 15.48 -1.75
N ASN A 239 7.10 14.92 -2.17
CA ASN A 239 7.16 13.64 -2.91
C ASN A 239 6.88 12.43 -2.02
N LYS A 240 7.26 12.47 -0.73
CA LYS A 240 7.13 11.36 0.22
C LYS A 240 7.64 10.04 -0.38
N LEU A 241 8.82 10.09 -1.00
CA LEU A 241 9.43 8.92 -1.64
C LEU A 241 9.78 7.87 -0.59
N PRO A 242 9.43 6.61 -0.78
CA PRO A 242 9.92 5.51 0.06
C PRO A 242 11.44 5.41 -0.09
N LEU A 243 12.16 5.67 1.02
CA LEU A 243 13.62 5.64 1.08
C LEU A 243 14.14 4.27 1.50
N GLN A 244 13.48 3.69 2.50
CA GLN A 244 13.84 2.39 3.05
C GLN A 244 12.60 1.70 3.60
N ILE A 245 12.52 0.39 3.37
CA ILE A 245 11.53 -0.49 3.98
C ILE A 245 12.29 -1.63 4.68
N TYR A 246 11.98 -1.82 5.94
CA TYR A 246 12.47 -2.92 6.75
C TYR A 246 11.31 -3.84 7.10
N THR A 247 11.48 -5.14 6.90
CA THR A 247 10.46 -6.15 7.16
C THR A 247 11.06 -7.31 7.94
N LYS A 248 10.47 -7.66 9.07
CA LYS A 248 10.76 -8.92 9.76
C LYS A 248 10.14 -10.07 8.98
N LEU A 249 10.90 -11.13 8.73
CA LEU A 249 10.43 -12.36 8.12
C LEU A 249 10.35 -13.46 9.18
N LYS A 250 9.70 -14.58 8.87
CA LYS A 250 9.74 -15.76 9.77
C LYS A 250 11.16 -16.21 10.07
N ILE A 251 12.06 -16.04 9.11
CA ILE A 251 13.49 -16.33 9.24
C ILE A 251 14.24 -15.13 8.69
N GLY A 252 14.95 -14.41 9.56
CA GLY A 252 15.74 -13.24 9.19
C GLY A 252 14.93 -11.97 8.95
N GLU A 253 15.52 -11.05 8.22
CA GLU A 253 15.01 -9.71 7.95
C GLU A 253 15.29 -9.33 6.51
N MET A 254 14.39 -8.55 5.91
CA MET A 254 14.59 -7.94 4.60
C MET A 254 14.62 -6.41 4.72
N ARG A 255 15.53 -5.80 3.98
CA ARG A 255 15.65 -4.35 3.89
C ARG A 255 15.76 -3.93 2.43
N SER A 256 14.83 -3.12 1.98
CA SER A 256 14.87 -2.45 0.67
C SER A 256 15.39 -1.04 0.87
N VAL A 257 16.42 -0.61 0.14
CA VAL A 257 17.04 0.71 0.27
C VAL A 257 17.09 1.39 -1.10
N LEU A 258 16.61 2.63 -1.18
CA LEU A 258 16.57 3.41 -2.42
C LEU A 258 17.98 3.53 -3.02
N LYS A 259 18.11 3.09 -4.28
CA LYS A 259 19.31 3.12 -5.10
C LYS A 259 19.29 4.24 -6.14
N SER A 260 18.14 4.43 -6.78
CA SER A 260 17.96 5.50 -7.77
C SER A 260 16.50 5.91 -7.88
N LYS A 261 16.27 7.13 -8.37
CA LYS A 261 14.96 7.70 -8.61
C LYS A 261 14.96 8.55 -9.88
N SER A 262 13.82 8.62 -10.55
CA SER A 262 13.57 9.54 -11.66
C SER A 262 12.08 9.83 -11.77
N GLY A 263 11.70 10.92 -12.46
CA GLY A 263 10.30 11.27 -12.71
C GLY A 263 9.51 11.66 -11.44
N ASN A 264 10.21 12.07 -10.37
CA ASN A 264 9.52 12.57 -9.18
C ASN A 264 8.82 13.90 -9.48
N LYS A 265 7.62 14.07 -8.92
CA LYS A 265 6.71 15.18 -9.21
C LYS A 265 7.22 16.53 -8.76
N HIS A 266 7.87 16.58 -7.60
CA HIS A 266 8.40 17.82 -7.02
C HIS A 266 9.93 17.81 -7.01
N PRO A 267 10.57 19.00 -7.11
CA PRO A 267 12.01 19.12 -6.87
C PRO A 267 12.37 18.52 -5.50
N MET A 268 13.52 17.93 -5.39
CA MET A 268 14.04 17.44 -4.10
C MET A 268 15.16 18.36 -3.64
N ASN A 269 15.09 18.73 -2.40
CA ASN A 269 16.13 19.51 -1.71
C ASN A 269 17.27 18.60 -1.24
#